data_c262d852e591907964f3435cda0cdd08
#
_entry.id   c262d852e591907964f3435cda0cdd08
#
_cell.length_a   1.000
_cell.length_b   1.000
_cell.length_c   1.000
_cell.angle_alpha   90.00
_cell.angle_beta   90.00
_cell.angle_gamma   90.00
#
_symmetry.space_group_name_H-M   'P 1'
#
loop_
_entity.id
_entity.type
_entity.pdbx_description
1 polymer ?
#
loop_
_entity_poly.entity_id
_entity_poly.type
_entity_poly.pdbx_seq_one_letter_code
_entity_poly.pdbx_strand_id
1 'polypeptide(L)'
;MDATPPAESGPTPRLRPCRAWVQVAPPEGPLACLDGPPAAALIRRGVSRRCAGDAGWLARLRPGDAVSRGPAPCRVSRMDAERLALLGLPVDLARGDAAELATLPGVGPGLAARIVAHRRDAGGYRQVEDLLGVRGLGPGLLRRLRSRVLPLGSRVEQRL
;
A
#
# COMPACT_ATOMS: atom_id res chain seq x y z
N MET A 1 50.96 17.61 -21.25
CA MET A 1 50.33 17.39 -19.93
C MET A 1 48.90 17.88 -20.04
N ASP A 2 48.02 16.99 -20.59
CA ASP A 2 46.62 17.31 -20.78
C ASP A 2 45.84 16.96 -19.51
N ALA A 3 45.40 17.99 -18.82
CA ALA A 3 44.46 17.82 -17.70
C ALA A 3 43.07 17.73 -18.24
N THR A 4 42.50 16.51 -18.22
CA THR A 4 41.08 16.27 -18.48
C THR A 4 40.28 16.92 -17.35
N PRO A 5 39.33 17.81 -17.66
CA PRO A 5 38.49 18.38 -16.61
C PRO A 5 37.59 17.30 -16.00
N PRO A 6 37.27 17.39 -14.69
CA PRO A 6 36.39 16.43 -14.05
C PRO A 6 35.00 16.53 -14.67
N ALA A 7 34.42 15.35 -14.96
CA ALA A 7 33.06 15.21 -15.46
C ALA A 7 32.11 15.96 -14.52
N GLU A 8 31.38 16.93 -15.06
CA GLU A 8 30.32 17.63 -14.37
C GLU A 8 29.29 16.59 -13.88
N SER A 9 29.21 16.46 -12.57
CA SER A 9 28.16 15.73 -11.90
C SER A 9 26.83 16.42 -12.17
N GLY A 10 26.12 15.96 -13.18
CA GLY A 10 24.75 16.38 -13.45
C GLY A 10 23.88 16.22 -12.21
N PRO A 11 22.79 16.98 -12.09
CA PRO A 11 21.95 16.94 -10.91
C PRO A 11 21.46 15.50 -10.67
N THR A 12 21.81 14.96 -9.51
CA THR A 12 21.36 13.64 -9.08
C THR A 12 19.85 13.58 -9.22
N PRO A 13 19.28 12.63 -9.99
CA PRO A 13 17.85 12.56 -10.17
C PRO A 13 17.21 12.39 -8.78
N ARG A 14 16.46 13.40 -8.34
CA ARG A 14 15.70 13.33 -7.10
C ARG A 14 14.65 12.24 -7.29
N LEU A 15 14.93 11.05 -6.77
CA LEU A 15 13.98 9.95 -6.72
C LEU A 15 12.75 10.46 -5.97
N ARG A 16 11.64 10.63 -6.67
CA ARG A 16 10.37 10.93 -6.02
C ARG A 16 10.03 9.74 -5.08
N PRO A 17 9.74 10.00 -3.81
CA PRO A 17 9.37 8.91 -2.90
C PRO A 17 8.13 8.24 -3.44
N CYS A 18 8.18 6.94 -3.64
CA CYS A 18 7.03 6.16 -4.07
C CYS A 18 6.01 6.06 -2.93
N ARG A 19 4.76 6.38 -3.21
CA ARG A 19 3.65 6.32 -2.24
C ARG A 19 2.81 5.05 -2.38
N ALA A 20 2.92 4.38 -3.52
CA ALA A 20 2.12 3.21 -3.84
C ALA A 20 3.03 2.01 -4.18
N TRP A 21 3.61 1.39 -3.16
CA TRP A 21 4.39 0.18 -3.31
C TRP A 21 3.51 -1.06 -3.36
N VAL A 22 3.79 -1.96 -4.30
CA VAL A 22 3.28 -3.32 -4.31
C VAL A 22 4.44 -4.31 -4.30
N GLN A 23 4.24 -5.47 -3.69
CA GLN A 23 5.19 -6.56 -3.69
C GLN A 23 4.91 -7.49 -4.88
N VAL A 24 5.96 -7.97 -5.53
CA VAL A 24 5.84 -8.97 -6.60
C VAL A 24 6.41 -10.30 -6.10
N ALA A 25 5.62 -11.37 -6.21
CA ALA A 25 5.99 -12.71 -5.76
C ALA A 25 6.28 -12.78 -4.23
N PRO A 26 5.24 -12.64 -3.37
CA PRO A 26 5.39 -12.82 -1.93
C PRO A 26 5.94 -14.23 -1.59
N PRO A 27 6.55 -14.45 -0.39
CA PRO A 27 6.64 -13.46 0.68
C PRO A 27 7.81 -12.47 0.56
N GLU A 28 8.88 -12.76 -0.17
CA GLU A 28 10.13 -11.98 -0.16
C GLU A 28 10.43 -11.26 -1.47
N GLY A 29 9.49 -11.25 -2.39
CA GLY A 29 9.69 -10.68 -3.72
C GLY A 29 9.95 -9.17 -3.74
N PRO A 30 10.48 -8.66 -4.87
CA PRO A 30 10.83 -7.26 -5.01
C PRO A 30 9.62 -6.34 -4.97
N LEU A 31 9.85 -5.10 -4.56
CA LEU A 31 8.84 -4.04 -4.59
C LEU A 31 8.76 -3.39 -5.98
N ALA A 32 7.57 -3.07 -6.41
CA ALA A 32 7.28 -2.26 -7.59
C ALA A 32 6.54 -0.99 -7.18
N CYS A 33 6.96 0.15 -7.73
CA CYS A 33 6.29 1.43 -7.52
C CYS A 33 5.18 1.62 -8.55
N LEU A 34 4.01 2.03 -8.10
CA LEU A 34 2.85 2.31 -8.95
C LEU A 34 2.63 3.81 -9.24
N ASP A 35 3.47 4.71 -8.70
CA ASP A 35 3.35 6.16 -8.92
C ASP A 35 3.76 6.60 -10.34
N GLY A 36 4.13 5.65 -11.20
CA GLY A 36 4.44 5.83 -12.62
C GLY A 36 3.63 4.86 -13.47
N PRO A 37 4.06 4.53 -14.71
CA PRO A 37 3.35 3.54 -15.53
C PRO A 37 3.41 2.15 -14.86
N PRO A 38 2.33 1.74 -14.16
CA PRO A 38 2.36 0.56 -13.28
C PRO A 38 2.60 -0.74 -14.06
N ALA A 39 2.03 -0.84 -15.26
CA ALA A 39 2.21 -2.00 -16.12
C ALA A 39 3.69 -2.30 -16.41
N ALA A 40 4.45 -1.28 -16.80
CA ALA A 40 5.88 -1.43 -17.10
C ALA A 40 6.70 -1.81 -15.86
N ALA A 41 6.38 -1.23 -14.71
CA ALA A 41 7.04 -1.55 -13.45
C ALA A 41 6.81 -3.01 -13.03
N LEU A 42 5.59 -3.51 -13.15
CA LEU A 42 5.21 -4.88 -12.83
C LEU A 42 5.82 -5.90 -13.81
N ILE A 43 5.81 -5.60 -15.11
CA ILE A 43 6.41 -6.47 -16.14
C ILE A 43 7.91 -6.64 -15.89
N ARG A 44 8.63 -5.55 -15.60
CA ARG A 44 10.08 -5.63 -15.26
C ARG A 44 10.37 -6.51 -14.05
N ARG A 45 9.39 -6.71 -13.18
CA ARG A 45 9.49 -7.56 -11.98
C ARG A 45 8.95 -8.97 -12.19
N GLY A 46 8.56 -9.33 -13.41
CA GLY A 46 8.14 -10.67 -13.81
C GLY A 46 6.65 -10.95 -13.66
N VAL A 47 5.82 -9.94 -13.48
CA VAL A 47 4.37 -10.09 -13.62
C VAL A 47 4.04 -10.27 -15.10
N SER A 48 3.12 -11.19 -15.42
CA SER A 48 2.77 -11.48 -16.80
C SER A 48 2.22 -10.24 -17.51
N ARG A 49 2.52 -10.10 -18.82
CA ARG A 49 1.99 -9.01 -19.63
C ARG A 49 0.47 -8.99 -19.67
N ARG A 50 -0.17 -10.15 -19.60
CA ARG A 50 -1.63 -10.27 -19.54
C ARG A 50 -2.20 -9.59 -18.30
N CYS A 51 -1.61 -9.84 -17.12
CA CYS A 51 -2.04 -9.20 -15.88
C CYS A 51 -1.72 -7.71 -15.86
N ALA A 52 -0.49 -7.35 -16.22
CA ALA A 52 -0.04 -5.96 -16.22
C ALA A 52 -0.66 -5.10 -17.34
N GLY A 53 -1.25 -5.73 -18.37
CA GLY A 53 -2.00 -5.06 -19.44
C GLY A 53 -3.50 -4.91 -19.16
N ASP A 54 -4.01 -5.54 -18.10
CA ASP A 54 -5.41 -5.43 -17.72
C ASP A 54 -5.63 -4.17 -16.87
N ALA A 55 -6.20 -3.13 -17.48
CA ALA A 55 -6.48 -1.87 -16.80
C ALA A 55 -7.44 -2.04 -15.61
N GLY A 56 -8.43 -2.92 -15.71
CA GLY A 56 -9.36 -3.21 -14.62
C GLY A 56 -8.67 -3.90 -13.43
N TRP A 57 -7.70 -4.76 -13.70
CA TRP A 57 -6.89 -5.40 -12.67
C TRP A 57 -5.94 -4.39 -12.01
N LEU A 58 -5.25 -3.57 -12.81
CA LEU A 58 -4.36 -2.52 -12.30
C LEU A 58 -5.09 -1.49 -11.43
N ALA A 59 -6.31 -1.10 -11.82
CA ALA A 59 -7.12 -0.16 -11.07
C ALA A 59 -7.56 -0.65 -9.68
N ARG A 60 -7.46 -1.96 -9.42
CA ARG A 60 -7.77 -2.56 -8.11
C ARG A 60 -6.56 -2.63 -7.18
N LEU A 61 -5.35 -2.46 -7.71
CA LEU A 61 -4.14 -2.51 -6.89
C LEU A 61 -4.07 -1.31 -5.97
N ARG A 62 -3.66 -1.56 -4.72
CA ARG A 62 -3.51 -0.56 -3.68
C ARG A 62 -2.12 -0.64 -3.05
N PRO A 63 -1.64 0.41 -2.44
CA PRO A 63 -0.42 0.37 -1.64
C PRO A 63 -0.49 -0.79 -0.63
N GLY A 64 0.58 -1.58 -0.58
CA GLY A 64 0.65 -2.75 0.30
C GLY A 64 0.02 -4.02 -0.27
N ASP A 65 -0.44 -4.02 -1.51
CA ASP A 65 -0.84 -5.27 -2.16
C ASP A 65 0.38 -6.10 -2.58
N ALA A 66 0.19 -7.41 -2.67
CA ALA A 66 1.15 -8.37 -3.17
C ALA A 66 0.57 -9.07 -4.41
N VAL A 67 1.33 -9.13 -5.48
CA VAL A 67 0.89 -9.70 -6.76
C VAL A 67 1.71 -10.93 -7.12
N SER A 68 1.06 -11.94 -7.67
CA SER A 68 1.73 -13.16 -8.11
C SER A 68 2.62 -12.90 -9.34
N ARG A 69 3.74 -13.63 -9.40
CA ARG A 69 4.59 -13.70 -10.59
C ARG A 69 4.12 -14.84 -11.49
N GLY A 70 4.32 -14.71 -12.80
CA GLY A 70 4.05 -15.78 -13.76
C GLY A 70 2.75 -15.61 -14.54
N PRO A 71 2.31 -16.68 -15.25
CA PRO A 71 1.10 -16.65 -16.04
C PRO A 71 -0.15 -16.54 -15.17
N ALA A 72 -1.29 -16.32 -15.80
CA ALA A 72 -2.57 -16.31 -15.11
C ALA A 72 -2.78 -17.55 -14.20
N PRO A 73 -3.59 -17.40 -13.12
CA PRO A 73 -4.42 -16.26 -12.78
C PRO A 73 -3.65 -15.13 -12.09
N CYS A 74 -4.05 -13.88 -12.38
CA CYS A 74 -3.51 -12.68 -11.73
C CYS A 74 -4.01 -12.60 -10.29
N ARG A 75 -3.22 -13.08 -9.35
CA ARG A 75 -3.59 -13.10 -7.93
C ARG A 75 -3.09 -11.85 -7.24
N VAL A 76 -3.95 -11.28 -6.42
CA VAL A 76 -3.62 -10.17 -5.52
C VAL A 76 -3.91 -10.62 -4.10
N SER A 77 -2.97 -10.43 -3.22
CA SER A 77 -3.08 -10.60 -1.76
C SER A 77 -2.61 -9.33 -1.06
N ARG A 78 -2.55 -9.34 0.26
CA ARG A 78 -1.88 -8.27 1.02
C ARG A 78 -0.45 -8.68 1.34
N MET A 79 0.45 -7.72 1.46
CA MET A 79 1.74 -7.93 2.13
C MET A 79 1.49 -8.30 3.59
N ASP A 80 2.44 -9.00 4.21
CA ASP A 80 2.38 -9.24 5.64
C ASP A 80 2.48 -7.93 6.44
N ALA A 81 1.91 -7.95 7.64
CA ALA A 81 1.78 -6.76 8.49
C ALA A 81 3.14 -6.16 8.90
N GLU A 82 4.13 -6.99 9.14
CA GLU A 82 5.48 -6.57 9.52
C GLU A 82 6.14 -5.79 8.38
N ARG A 83 6.04 -6.30 7.16
CA ARG A 83 6.59 -5.64 5.97
C ARG A 83 5.90 -4.32 5.67
N LEU A 84 4.58 -4.25 5.84
CA LEU A 84 3.83 -3.00 5.71
C LEU A 84 4.30 -1.95 6.71
N ALA A 85 4.53 -2.36 7.95
CA ALA A 85 5.03 -1.48 9.01
C ALA A 85 6.45 -0.99 8.73
N LEU A 86 7.35 -1.88 8.31
CA LEU A 86 8.74 -1.55 7.96
C LEU A 86 8.83 -0.54 6.81
N LEU A 87 7.93 -0.66 5.83
CA LEU A 87 7.85 0.24 4.68
C LEU A 87 7.11 1.54 5.00
N GLY A 88 6.54 1.67 6.19
CA GLY A 88 5.73 2.84 6.58
C GLY A 88 4.50 3.04 5.71
N LEU A 89 3.97 1.97 5.10
CA LEU A 89 2.81 2.04 4.24
C LEU A 89 1.53 2.28 5.05
N PRO A 90 0.60 3.07 4.52
CA PRO A 90 -0.66 3.30 5.20
C PRO A 90 -1.53 2.04 5.21
N VAL A 91 -2.19 1.81 6.34
CA VAL A 91 -3.09 0.66 6.54
C VAL A 91 -4.42 0.89 5.83
N ASP A 92 -4.90 -0.12 5.12
CA ASP A 92 -6.22 -0.10 4.49
C ASP A 92 -7.32 -0.50 5.50
N LEU A 93 -8.05 0.47 6.03
CA LEU A 93 -9.13 0.22 6.98
C LEU A 93 -10.25 -0.67 6.42
N ALA A 94 -10.47 -0.64 5.11
CA ALA A 94 -11.52 -1.44 4.48
C ALA A 94 -11.14 -2.92 4.34
N ARG A 95 -9.84 -3.22 4.21
CA ARG A 95 -9.34 -4.56 3.87
C ARG A 95 -8.37 -5.14 4.89
N GLY A 96 -7.67 -4.30 5.64
CA GLY A 96 -6.64 -4.71 6.59
C GLY A 96 -7.17 -5.71 7.63
N ASP A 97 -6.38 -6.71 7.95
CA ASP A 97 -6.67 -7.66 9.02
C ASP A 97 -6.27 -7.12 10.40
N ALA A 98 -6.51 -7.90 11.44
CA ALA A 98 -6.17 -7.49 12.79
C ALA A 98 -4.66 -7.33 13.01
N ALA A 99 -3.82 -8.11 12.34
CA ALA A 99 -2.37 -8.00 12.43
C ALA A 99 -1.89 -6.69 11.78
N GLU A 100 -2.38 -6.37 10.58
CA GLU A 100 -2.09 -5.12 9.90
C GLU A 100 -2.55 -3.90 10.73
N LEU A 101 -3.77 -3.94 11.26
CA LEU A 101 -4.29 -2.87 12.10
C LEU A 101 -3.50 -2.70 13.40
N ALA A 102 -2.98 -3.78 13.98
CA ALA A 102 -2.16 -3.72 15.20
C ALA A 102 -0.79 -3.05 14.99
N THR A 103 -0.35 -2.84 13.75
CA THR A 103 0.87 -2.07 13.46
C THR A 103 0.66 -0.56 13.62
N LEU A 104 -0.58 -0.10 13.70
CA LEU A 104 -0.91 1.32 13.87
C LEU A 104 -0.55 1.81 15.29
N PRO A 105 0.01 3.03 15.41
CA PRO A 105 0.44 3.55 16.70
C PRO A 105 -0.74 3.73 17.66
N GLY A 106 -0.72 3.02 18.79
CA GLY A 106 -1.77 3.03 19.80
C GLY A 106 -2.93 2.06 19.53
N VAL A 107 -2.79 1.22 18.50
CA VAL A 107 -3.70 0.12 18.23
C VAL A 107 -3.05 -1.20 18.63
N GLY A 108 -3.37 -1.72 19.78
CA GLY A 108 -2.94 -3.05 20.19
C GLY A 108 -3.86 -4.15 19.63
N PRO A 109 -3.47 -5.44 19.79
CA PRO A 109 -4.22 -6.58 19.22
C PRO A 109 -5.72 -6.58 19.61
N GLY A 110 -6.03 -6.26 20.85
CA GLY A 110 -7.43 -6.21 21.32
C GLY A 110 -8.26 -5.09 20.68
N LEU A 111 -7.65 -3.91 20.40
CA LEU A 111 -8.33 -2.85 19.68
C LEU A 111 -8.45 -3.17 18.20
N ALA A 112 -7.41 -3.74 17.60
CA ALA A 112 -7.42 -4.20 16.21
C ALA A 112 -8.57 -5.22 15.96
N ALA A 113 -8.72 -6.20 16.83
CA ALA A 113 -9.83 -7.16 16.76
C ALA A 113 -11.20 -6.46 16.82
N ARG A 114 -11.37 -5.47 17.74
CA ARG A 114 -12.61 -4.69 17.80
C ARG A 114 -12.88 -3.85 16.55
N ILE A 115 -11.84 -3.28 15.93
CA ILE A 115 -11.97 -2.55 14.66
C ILE A 115 -12.49 -3.50 13.56
N VAL A 116 -11.92 -4.71 13.45
CA VAL A 116 -12.36 -5.71 12.47
C VAL A 116 -13.81 -6.14 12.73
N ALA A 117 -14.19 -6.41 14.00
CA ALA A 117 -15.54 -6.78 14.35
C ALA A 117 -16.53 -5.66 14.02
N HIS A 118 -16.25 -4.42 14.45
CA HIS A 118 -17.09 -3.26 14.16
C HIS A 118 -17.25 -3.02 12.65
N ARG A 119 -16.16 -3.19 11.86
CA ARG A 119 -16.22 -3.11 10.42
C ARG A 119 -17.22 -4.11 9.83
N ARG A 120 -17.21 -5.34 10.32
CA ARG A 120 -18.14 -6.40 9.87
C ARG A 120 -19.59 -6.06 10.22
N ASP A 121 -19.83 -5.63 11.46
CA ASP A 121 -21.16 -5.34 11.98
C ASP A 121 -21.76 -4.08 11.29
N ALA A 122 -20.94 -3.08 11.00
CA ALA A 122 -21.34 -1.85 10.31
C ALA A 122 -21.42 -1.98 8.76
N GLY A 123 -21.07 -3.12 8.19
CA GLY A 123 -21.04 -3.30 6.74
C GLY A 123 -19.89 -2.56 6.05
N GLY A 124 -18.84 -2.22 6.78
CA GLY A 124 -17.67 -1.49 6.29
C GLY A 124 -17.51 -0.10 6.92
N TYR A 125 -16.43 0.56 6.56
CA TYR A 125 -16.20 1.97 6.91
C TYR A 125 -16.36 2.84 5.66
N ARG A 126 -17.00 4.00 5.79
CA ARG A 126 -17.16 4.99 4.71
C ARG A 126 -16.17 6.13 4.84
N GLN A 127 -15.81 6.47 6.05
CA GLN A 127 -14.87 7.54 6.42
C GLN A 127 -14.05 7.12 7.64
N VAL A 128 -12.93 7.78 7.86
CA VAL A 128 -12.03 7.45 8.99
C VAL A 128 -12.72 7.74 10.34
N GLU A 129 -13.64 8.66 10.36
CA GLU A 129 -14.45 9.06 11.52
C GLU A 129 -15.35 7.94 12.04
N ASP A 130 -15.73 6.99 11.20
CA ASP A 130 -16.54 5.83 11.60
C ASP A 130 -15.85 4.96 12.65
N LEU A 131 -14.51 5.07 12.74
CA LEU A 131 -13.73 4.43 13.80
C LEU A 131 -14.11 4.90 15.21
N LEU A 132 -14.71 6.09 15.36
CA LEU A 132 -15.18 6.57 16.67
C LEU A 132 -16.29 5.69 17.28
N GLY A 133 -16.96 4.89 16.46
CA GLY A 133 -17.90 3.86 16.94
C GLY A 133 -17.22 2.67 17.61
N VAL A 134 -15.91 2.52 17.47
CA VAL A 134 -15.17 1.40 18.06
C VAL A 134 -14.84 1.69 19.52
N ARG A 135 -15.32 0.86 20.43
CA ARG A 135 -15.01 1.00 21.87
C ARG A 135 -13.50 1.01 22.12
N GLY A 136 -13.01 2.09 22.71
CA GLY A 136 -11.60 2.30 23.03
C GLY A 136 -10.83 3.10 21.98
N LEU A 137 -11.50 3.58 20.92
CA LEU A 137 -10.92 4.48 19.93
C LEU A 137 -11.52 5.87 20.11
N GLY A 138 -10.80 6.76 20.78
CA GLY A 138 -11.24 8.14 21.02
C GLY A 138 -10.67 9.13 19.98
N PRO A 139 -11.14 10.40 20.00
CA PRO A 139 -10.72 11.43 19.07
C PRO A 139 -9.21 11.69 19.02
N GLY A 140 -8.52 11.54 20.18
CA GLY A 140 -7.07 11.70 20.26
C GLY A 140 -6.32 10.62 19.48
N LEU A 141 -6.76 9.38 19.55
CA LEU A 141 -6.19 8.30 18.76
C LEU A 141 -6.53 8.47 17.29
N LEU A 142 -7.78 8.79 16.95
CA LEU A 142 -8.20 9.04 15.58
C LEU A 142 -7.32 10.05 14.85
N ARG A 143 -7.01 11.18 15.51
CA ARG A 143 -6.10 12.20 14.91
C ARG A 143 -4.73 11.64 14.54
N ARG A 144 -4.17 10.76 15.38
CA ARG A 144 -2.87 10.10 15.12
C ARG A 144 -2.94 9.09 13.97
N LEU A 145 -4.09 8.46 13.79
CA LEU A 145 -4.28 7.42 12.78
C LEU A 145 -4.53 7.99 11.39
N ARG A 146 -5.08 9.20 11.26
CA ARG A 146 -5.48 9.80 9.95
C ARG A 146 -4.37 9.77 8.89
N SER A 147 -3.12 10.03 9.28
CA SER A 147 -1.98 10.03 8.35
C SER A 147 -1.40 8.64 8.08
N ARG A 148 -1.88 7.64 8.82
CA ARG A 148 -1.38 6.26 8.76
C ARG A 148 -2.35 5.28 8.14
N VAL A 149 -3.52 5.75 7.72
CA VAL A 149 -4.55 4.93 7.09
C VAL A 149 -4.84 5.43 5.68
N LEU A 150 -5.19 4.51 4.80
CA LEU A 150 -5.65 4.88 3.45
C LEU A 150 -7.02 5.56 3.56
N PRO A 151 -7.26 6.63 2.78
CA PRO A 151 -8.57 7.24 2.70
C PRO A 151 -9.59 6.22 2.19
N LEU A 152 -10.70 6.10 2.90
CA LEU A 152 -11.80 5.23 2.53
C LEU A 152 -12.45 5.79 1.26
N GLY A 153 -12.57 4.96 0.22
CA GLY A 153 -13.12 5.40 -1.07
C GLY A 153 -12.12 5.97 -2.07
N SER A 154 -10.86 6.13 -1.73
CA SER A 154 -9.83 6.47 -2.72
C SER A 154 -9.57 5.28 -3.65
N ARG A 155 -10.33 5.20 -4.74
CA ARG A 155 -9.75 4.74 -5.99
C ARG A 155 -8.54 5.63 -6.21
N VAL A 156 -7.38 5.06 -6.47
CA VAL A 156 -6.27 5.83 -7.01
C VAL A 156 -6.82 6.49 -8.27
N GLU A 157 -7.22 7.75 -8.16
CA GLU A 157 -7.51 8.54 -9.34
C GLU A 157 -6.19 8.64 -10.09
N GLN A 158 -6.08 7.78 -11.07
CA GLN A 158 -5.09 7.94 -12.13
C GLN A 158 -5.51 9.22 -12.87
N ARG A 159 -4.93 10.34 -12.49
CA ARG A 159 -4.88 11.48 -13.42
C ARG A 159 -4.01 11.03 -14.60
N LEU A 160 -4.68 10.74 -15.70
CA LEU A 160 -4.13 10.61 -17.04
C LEU A 160 -3.42 11.91 -17.43
#